data_cf454ad7a181610c940ca3e3ec9d549d
#
_entry.id   cf454ad7a181610c940ca3e3ec9d549d
#
_cell.length_a   1.000
_cell.length_b   1.000
_cell.length_c   1.000
_cell.angle_alpha   90.00
_cell.angle_beta   90.00
_cell.angle_gamma   90.00
#
_symmetry.space_group_name_H-M   'P 1'
#
loop_
_entity.id
_entity.type
_entity.pdbx_description
1 polymer ?
#
loop_
_entity_poly.entity_id
_entity_poly.type
_entity_poly.pdbx_seq_one_letter_code
_entity_poly.pdbx_strand_id
1 'polypeptide(L)'
;MHIEIPYSPRPLQQSLHKELSNKRWGVVVCHRRFGKTVMAINHLLRDAILCTKPNPRYAYIAPTYRQAKAVAWDYLKQFAGAIPMVRFHETELRCDLPNGARIQLLGSENPDSLRGIYIDGVCLDEMADMPESLFPEVIRPALSDRKGWALFIG
;
A
#
# COMPACT_ATOMS: atom_id res chain seq x y z
N MET A 1 2.03 -21.73 -9.56
CA MET A 1 3.33 -21.16 -9.19
C MET A 1 3.39 -20.92 -7.68
N HIS A 2 4.42 -21.42 -7.03
CA HIS A 2 4.61 -21.19 -5.62
C HIS A 2 5.47 -19.92 -5.43
N ILE A 3 4.94 -18.94 -4.69
CA ILE A 3 5.65 -17.70 -4.37
C ILE A 3 5.82 -17.65 -2.86
N GLU A 4 7.06 -17.53 -2.42
CA GLU A 4 7.37 -17.41 -1.01
C GLU A 4 7.97 -16.04 -0.72
N ILE A 5 7.23 -15.21 0.01
CA ILE A 5 7.66 -13.89 0.42
C ILE A 5 8.42 -14.01 1.75
N PRO A 6 9.63 -13.42 1.87
CA PRO A 6 10.43 -13.54 3.10
C PRO A 6 9.89 -12.63 4.21
N TYR A 7 8.61 -12.76 4.49
CA TYR A 7 7.94 -12.02 5.55
C TYR A 7 7.36 -13.00 6.55
N SER A 8 7.80 -12.87 7.79
CA SER A 8 7.31 -13.69 8.89
C SER A 8 6.63 -12.77 9.90
N PRO A 9 5.31 -12.61 9.83
CA PRO A 9 4.61 -11.65 10.69
C PRO A 9 4.69 -12.06 12.16
N ARG A 10 4.93 -11.06 13.01
CA ARG A 10 4.84 -11.26 14.46
C ARG A 10 3.37 -11.49 14.86
N PRO A 11 3.07 -12.07 16.03
CA PRO A 11 1.69 -12.42 16.40
C PRO A 11 0.69 -11.26 16.27
N LEU A 12 1.06 -10.05 16.66
CA LEU A 12 0.16 -8.90 16.52
C LEU A 12 -0.04 -8.50 15.06
N GLN A 13 1.00 -8.63 14.23
CA GLN A 13 0.88 -8.37 12.78
C GLN A 13 -0.05 -9.40 12.13
N GLN A 14 0.05 -10.68 12.52
CA GLN A 14 -0.87 -11.72 12.02
C GLN A 14 -2.31 -11.40 12.37
N SER A 15 -2.55 -10.98 13.61
CA SER A 15 -3.89 -10.61 14.06
C SER A 15 -4.45 -9.44 13.22
N LEU A 16 -3.62 -8.44 12.93
CA LEU A 16 -4.02 -7.31 12.11
C LEU A 16 -4.33 -7.72 10.68
N HIS A 17 -3.50 -8.55 10.06
CA HIS A 17 -3.78 -9.05 8.71
C HIS A 17 -5.12 -9.77 8.64
N LYS A 18 -5.39 -10.60 9.64
CA LYS A 18 -6.66 -11.33 9.72
C LYS A 18 -7.85 -10.40 9.86
N GLU A 19 -7.77 -9.41 10.76
CA GLU A 19 -8.84 -8.45 10.97
C GLU A 19 -9.06 -7.57 9.73
N LEU A 20 -7.99 -7.07 9.13
CA LEU A 20 -8.07 -6.18 7.98
C LEU A 20 -8.59 -6.88 6.72
N SER A 21 -8.39 -8.17 6.59
CA SER A 21 -8.86 -8.94 5.42
C SER A 21 -10.38 -8.92 5.28
N ASN A 22 -11.11 -8.65 6.37
CA ASN A 22 -12.57 -8.61 6.40
C ASN A 22 -13.13 -7.19 6.46
N LYS A 23 -12.26 -6.16 6.37
CA LYS A 23 -12.64 -4.76 6.52
C LYS A 23 -12.31 -3.97 5.28
N ARG A 24 -13.19 -3.04 4.91
CA ARG A 24 -12.91 -2.07 3.84
C ARG A 24 -12.07 -0.90 4.35
N TRP A 25 -12.29 -0.49 5.59
CA TRP A 25 -11.57 0.60 6.23
C TRP A 25 -10.91 0.09 7.50
N GLY A 26 -9.64 0.40 7.68
CA GLY A 26 -8.92 0.05 8.89
C GLY A 26 -8.07 1.21 9.39
N VAL A 27 -8.08 1.44 10.70
CA VAL A 27 -7.22 2.43 11.34
C VAL A 27 -6.35 1.69 12.36
N VAL A 28 -5.04 1.80 12.20
CA VAL A 28 -4.07 1.13 13.07
C VAL A 28 -3.20 2.18 13.73
N VAL A 29 -3.35 2.32 15.04
CA VAL A 29 -2.49 3.16 15.87
C VAL A 29 -1.66 2.23 16.72
N CYS A 30 -0.35 2.25 16.53
CA CYS A 30 0.52 1.32 17.22
C CYS A 30 1.87 1.94 17.55
N HIS A 31 2.58 1.28 18.44
CA HIS A 31 3.91 1.66 18.88
C HIS A 31 4.90 1.64 17.72
N ARG A 32 5.93 2.51 17.74
CA ARG A 32 6.95 2.58 16.68
C ARG A 32 7.60 1.24 16.38
N ARG A 33 7.85 0.41 17.41
CA ARG A 33 8.50 -0.90 17.25
C ARG A 33 7.57 -2.00 16.79
N PHE A 34 6.31 -1.69 16.52
CA PHE A 34 5.35 -2.67 16.04
C PHE A 34 5.70 -3.20 14.65
N GLY A 35 6.40 -2.41 13.83
CA GLY A 35 6.69 -2.78 12.46
C GLY A 35 5.50 -2.51 11.53
N LYS A 36 4.84 -1.38 11.74
CA LYS A 36 3.62 -1.01 10.99
C LYS A 36 3.87 -0.86 9.50
N THR A 37 4.99 -0.28 9.10
CA THR A 37 5.33 -0.11 7.69
C THR A 37 5.54 -1.46 7.00
N VAL A 38 6.28 -2.36 7.62
CA VAL A 38 6.50 -3.71 7.11
C VAL A 38 5.17 -4.45 6.97
N MET A 39 4.32 -4.37 7.99
CA MET A 39 2.99 -4.96 7.97
C MET A 39 2.14 -4.39 6.83
N ALA A 40 2.11 -3.07 6.68
CA ALA A 40 1.31 -2.40 5.65
C ALA A 40 1.78 -2.76 4.24
N ILE A 41 3.09 -2.73 4.00
CA ILE A 41 3.65 -3.11 2.70
C ILE A 41 3.29 -4.56 2.35
N ASN A 42 3.40 -5.47 3.30
CA ASN A 42 3.08 -6.87 3.05
C ASN A 42 1.56 -7.10 2.92
N HIS A 43 0.75 -6.30 3.58
CA HIS A 43 -0.70 -6.35 3.40
C HIS A 43 -1.10 -5.94 1.97
N LEU A 44 -0.51 -4.85 1.47
CA LEU A 44 -0.68 -4.43 0.08
C LEU A 44 -0.20 -5.50 -0.90
N LEU A 45 0.97 -6.06 -0.65
CA LEU A 45 1.59 -7.06 -1.53
C LEU A 45 0.75 -8.33 -1.60
N ARG A 46 0.27 -8.82 -0.45
CA ARG A 46 -0.59 -10.00 -0.39
C ARG A 46 -1.85 -9.81 -1.21
N ASP A 47 -2.52 -8.68 -1.02
CA ASP A 47 -3.75 -8.39 -1.75
C ASP A 47 -3.50 -8.24 -3.25
N ALA A 48 -2.39 -7.60 -3.61
CA ALA A 48 -1.98 -7.43 -5.01
C ALA A 48 -1.75 -8.79 -5.69
N ILE A 49 -1.13 -9.73 -5.00
CA ILE A 49 -0.87 -11.08 -5.53
C ILE A 49 -2.18 -11.86 -5.70
N LEU A 50 -3.09 -11.74 -4.75
CA LEU A 50 -4.33 -12.52 -4.72
C LEU A 50 -5.47 -11.90 -5.52
N CYS A 51 -5.35 -10.65 -5.94
CA CYS A 51 -6.43 -9.95 -6.63
C CYS A 51 -6.67 -10.53 -8.03
N THR A 52 -7.92 -10.83 -8.33
CA THR A 52 -8.34 -11.38 -9.62
C THR A 52 -8.90 -10.33 -10.58
N LYS A 53 -9.02 -9.08 -10.13
CA LYS A 53 -9.46 -7.98 -10.99
C LYS A 53 -8.39 -7.66 -12.03
N PRO A 54 -8.77 -7.18 -13.23
CA PRO A 54 -7.78 -6.80 -14.24
C PRO A 54 -6.98 -5.58 -13.78
N ASN A 55 -5.67 -5.65 -13.94
CA ASN A 55 -4.73 -4.55 -13.64
C ASN A 55 -4.96 -3.88 -12.28
N PRO A 56 -4.88 -4.64 -11.16
CA PRO A 56 -5.14 -4.06 -9.84
C PRO A 56 -4.09 -3.00 -9.48
N ARG A 57 -4.52 -1.95 -8.77
CA ARG A 57 -3.67 -0.83 -8.39
C ARG A 57 -3.69 -0.63 -6.89
N TYR A 58 -2.49 -0.52 -6.32
CA TYR A 58 -2.30 -0.35 -4.89
C TYR A 58 -1.35 0.81 -4.64
N ALA A 59 -1.54 1.52 -3.55
CA ALA A 59 -0.72 2.67 -3.22
C ALA A 59 -0.35 2.70 -1.74
N TYR A 60 0.87 3.11 -1.47
CA TYR A 60 1.32 3.53 -0.14
C TYR A 60 1.58 5.03 -0.22
N ILE A 61 0.85 5.81 0.58
CA ILE A 61 0.89 7.27 0.53
C ILE A 61 1.43 7.81 1.84
N ALA A 62 2.50 8.60 1.76
CA ALA A 62 3.06 9.35 2.88
C ALA A 62 2.83 10.85 2.67
N PRO A 63 3.06 11.70 3.67
CA PRO A 63 2.89 13.15 3.51
C PRO A 63 3.69 13.72 2.34
N THR A 64 4.92 13.23 2.14
CA THR A 64 5.73 13.62 0.98
C THR A 64 6.25 12.39 0.24
N TYR A 65 6.54 12.57 -1.04
CA TYR A 65 7.16 11.54 -1.87
C TYR A 65 8.50 11.09 -1.28
N ARG A 66 9.28 12.04 -0.78
CA ARG A 66 10.57 11.76 -0.17
C ARG A 66 10.44 10.87 1.06
N GLN A 67 9.44 11.14 1.91
CA GLN A 67 9.15 10.29 3.07
C GLN A 67 8.71 8.90 2.65
N ALA A 68 7.86 8.79 1.65
CA ALA A 68 7.42 7.48 1.14
C ALA A 68 8.63 6.66 0.68
N LYS A 69 9.54 7.26 -0.06
CA LYS A 69 10.76 6.61 -0.51
C LYS A 69 11.63 6.17 0.66
N ALA A 70 11.89 7.07 1.60
CA ALA A 70 12.77 6.80 2.72
C ALA A 70 12.27 5.69 3.63
N VAL A 71 10.95 5.60 3.82
CA VAL A 71 10.33 4.67 4.78
C VAL A 71 9.98 3.33 4.15
N ALA A 72 9.50 3.31 2.93
CA ALA A 72 8.84 2.13 2.36
C ALA A 72 9.51 1.50 1.14
N TRP A 73 10.32 2.25 0.38
CA TRP A 73 10.81 1.74 -0.90
C TRP A 73 11.70 0.49 -0.75
N ASP A 74 12.64 0.52 0.20
CA ASP A 74 13.52 -0.63 0.41
C ASP A 74 12.74 -1.85 0.91
N TYR A 75 11.74 -1.64 1.76
CA TYR A 75 10.89 -2.74 2.21
C TYR A 75 10.11 -3.35 1.05
N LEU A 76 9.54 -2.51 0.19
CA LEU A 76 8.82 -3.01 -0.98
C LEU A 76 9.72 -3.84 -1.88
N LYS A 77 10.93 -3.36 -2.16
CA LYS A 77 11.91 -4.12 -2.96
C LYS A 77 12.32 -5.42 -2.28
N GLN A 78 12.52 -5.38 -0.97
CA GLN A 78 12.93 -6.55 -0.20
C GLN A 78 11.89 -7.67 -0.29
N PHE A 79 10.62 -7.35 -0.05
CA PHE A 79 9.57 -8.36 -0.02
C PHE A 79 9.07 -8.74 -1.41
N ALA A 80 8.83 -7.78 -2.28
CA ALA A 80 8.35 -8.05 -3.63
C ALA A 80 9.44 -8.68 -4.53
N GLY A 81 10.71 -8.49 -4.19
CA GLY A 81 11.83 -9.08 -4.94
C GLY A 81 11.82 -10.60 -4.99
N ALA A 82 11.10 -11.26 -4.07
CA ALA A 82 10.92 -12.71 -4.09
C ALA A 82 9.97 -13.20 -5.18
N ILE A 83 9.22 -12.30 -5.82
CA ILE A 83 8.25 -12.65 -6.84
C ILE A 83 8.96 -12.76 -8.19
N PRO A 84 8.86 -13.93 -8.88
CA PRO A 84 9.45 -14.06 -10.21
C PRO A 84 8.89 -13.03 -11.19
N MET A 85 9.77 -12.46 -12.03
CA MET A 85 9.41 -11.48 -13.07
C MET A 85 8.88 -10.14 -12.56
N VAL A 86 9.08 -9.85 -11.28
CA VAL A 86 8.73 -8.53 -10.74
C VAL A 86 9.61 -7.45 -11.38
N ARG A 87 9.04 -6.26 -11.61
CA ARG A 87 9.75 -5.11 -12.16
C ARG A 87 9.65 -3.93 -11.21
N PHE A 88 10.78 -3.26 -10.98
CA PHE A 88 10.85 -2.06 -10.15
C PHE A 88 11.22 -0.86 -11.01
N HIS A 89 10.48 0.24 -10.85
CA HIS A 89 10.75 1.51 -11.50
C HIS A 89 11.23 2.52 -10.45
N GLU A 90 12.55 2.73 -10.40
CA GLU A 90 13.16 3.55 -9.35
C GLU A 90 12.72 5.02 -9.38
N THR A 91 12.48 5.56 -10.58
CA THR A 91 12.08 6.95 -10.74
C THR A 91 10.66 7.20 -10.26
N GLU A 92 9.75 6.28 -10.56
CA GLU A 92 8.34 6.41 -10.21
C GLU A 92 7.98 5.71 -8.90
N LEU A 93 8.91 5.01 -8.28
CA LEU A 93 8.73 4.23 -7.06
C LEU A 93 7.55 3.27 -7.17
N ARG A 94 7.50 2.51 -8.23
CA ARG A 94 6.45 1.52 -8.43
C ARG A 94 7.02 0.13 -8.67
N CYS A 95 6.21 -0.84 -8.31
CA CYS A 95 6.51 -2.26 -8.47
C CYS A 95 5.40 -2.88 -9.33
N ASP A 96 5.77 -3.47 -10.46
CA ASP A 96 4.83 -4.15 -11.35
C ASP A 96 4.98 -5.66 -11.19
N LEU A 97 3.87 -6.32 -10.89
CA LEU A 97 3.81 -7.77 -10.69
C LEU A 97 3.40 -8.48 -11.99
N PRO A 98 3.77 -9.77 -12.15
CA PRO A 98 3.46 -10.51 -13.38
C PRO A 98 1.96 -10.70 -13.65
N ASN A 99 1.10 -10.58 -12.63
CA ASN A 99 -0.36 -10.67 -12.81
C ASN A 99 -1.01 -9.36 -13.25
N GLY A 100 -0.22 -8.34 -13.54
CA GLY A 100 -0.72 -7.01 -13.93
C GLY A 100 -0.94 -6.05 -12.76
N ALA A 101 -0.74 -6.51 -11.52
CA ALA A 101 -0.88 -5.64 -10.36
C ALA A 101 0.27 -4.63 -10.27
N ARG A 102 -0.01 -3.48 -9.70
CA ARG A 102 0.98 -2.42 -9.45
C ARG A 102 0.84 -1.90 -8.05
N ILE A 103 1.98 -1.76 -7.38
CA ILE A 103 2.06 -1.10 -6.08
C ILE A 103 2.96 0.12 -6.25
N GLN A 104 2.46 1.30 -5.91
CA GLN A 104 3.18 2.55 -6.11
C GLN A 104 3.26 3.35 -4.81
N LEU A 105 4.43 3.97 -4.57
CA LEU A 105 4.63 4.88 -3.46
C LEU A 105 4.36 6.29 -3.93
N LEU A 106 3.56 7.04 -3.18
CA LEU A 106 3.11 8.38 -3.54
C LEU A 106 3.24 9.34 -2.37
N GLY A 107 3.34 10.63 -2.68
CA GLY A 107 3.31 11.69 -1.67
C GLY A 107 2.03 12.49 -1.80
N SER A 108 1.50 12.97 -0.66
CA SER A 108 0.28 13.77 -0.64
C SER A 108 0.51 15.27 -0.88
N GLU A 109 1.77 15.67 -1.06
CA GLU A 109 2.14 17.07 -1.30
C GLU A 109 1.62 17.61 -2.64
N ASN A 110 1.30 16.71 -3.58
CA ASN A 110 0.73 17.07 -4.87
C ASN A 110 -0.55 16.27 -5.11
N PRO A 111 -1.67 16.65 -4.47
CA PRO A 111 -2.92 15.90 -4.59
C PRO A 111 -3.43 15.77 -6.02
N ASP A 112 -3.14 16.74 -6.89
CA ASP A 112 -3.61 16.70 -8.28
C ASP A 112 -3.02 15.53 -9.06
N SER A 113 -1.81 15.09 -8.72
CA SER A 113 -1.21 13.90 -9.36
C SER A 113 -1.95 12.61 -9.03
N LEU A 114 -2.76 12.60 -7.98
CA LEU A 114 -3.52 11.45 -7.52
C LEU A 114 -4.94 11.41 -8.06
N ARG A 115 -5.37 12.47 -8.73
CA ARG A 115 -6.71 12.53 -9.33
C ARG A 115 -6.78 11.68 -10.60
N GLY A 116 -7.92 11.08 -10.84
CA GLY A 116 -8.16 10.31 -12.05
C GLY A 116 -7.60 8.89 -12.05
N ILE A 117 -6.94 8.47 -10.97
CA ILE A 117 -6.48 7.07 -10.82
C ILE A 117 -7.55 6.24 -10.13
N TYR A 118 -7.54 4.93 -10.36
CA TYR A 118 -8.33 4.02 -9.56
C TYR A 118 -7.41 3.23 -8.63
N ILE A 119 -7.92 2.85 -7.46
CA ILE A 119 -7.14 2.18 -6.43
C ILE A 119 -7.95 1.02 -5.86
N ASP A 120 -7.36 -0.15 -5.83
CA ASP A 120 -7.96 -1.34 -5.21
C ASP A 120 -7.62 -1.46 -3.72
N GLY A 121 -6.51 -0.88 -3.32
CA GLY A 121 -6.12 -0.82 -1.91
C GLY A 121 -5.09 0.28 -1.69
N VAL A 122 -5.21 0.97 -0.57
CA VAL A 122 -4.31 2.07 -0.21
C VAL A 122 -3.94 2.02 1.26
N CYS A 123 -2.68 2.31 1.55
CA CYS A 123 -2.21 2.56 2.90
C CYS A 123 -1.83 4.03 3.00
N LEU A 124 -2.41 4.74 3.98
CA LEU A 124 -2.12 6.14 4.25
C LEU A 124 -1.35 6.23 5.57
N ASP A 125 -0.08 6.64 5.48
CA ASP A 125 0.81 6.73 6.64
C ASP A 125 0.95 8.19 7.08
N GLU A 126 0.82 8.44 8.39
CA GLU A 126 0.89 9.77 8.98
C GLU A 126 -0.15 10.73 8.37
N MET A 127 -1.40 10.29 8.33
CA MET A 127 -2.49 11.05 7.70
C MET A 127 -2.69 12.44 8.33
N ALA A 128 -2.35 12.60 9.61
CA ALA A 128 -2.47 13.90 10.27
C ALA A 128 -1.63 15.00 9.61
N ASP A 129 -0.55 14.60 8.92
CA ASP A 129 0.34 15.53 8.23
C ASP A 129 -0.03 15.71 6.75
N MET A 130 -1.15 15.16 6.32
CA MET A 130 -1.64 15.28 4.95
C MET A 130 -2.73 16.36 4.84
N PRO A 131 -2.97 16.90 3.62
CA PRO A 131 -4.10 17.80 3.41
C PRO A 131 -5.42 17.15 3.82
N GLU A 132 -6.27 17.89 4.54
CA GLU A 132 -7.56 17.38 5.02
C GLU A 132 -8.49 16.94 3.89
N SER A 133 -8.40 17.57 2.74
CA SER A 133 -9.23 17.28 1.57
C SER A 133 -8.79 16.03 0.82
N LEU A 134 -7.59 15.50 1.11
CA LEU A 134 -7.02 14.40 0.33
C LEU A 134 -7.92 13.18 0.30
N PHE A 135 -8.30 12.67 1.47
CA PHE A 135 -9.08 11.44 1.50
C PHE A 135 -10.50 11.63 0.92
N PRO A 136 -11.31 12.60 1.39
CA PRO A 136 -12.68 12.71 0.89
C PRO A 136 -12.77 13.12 -0.58
N GLU A 137 -11.84 13.95 -1.07
CA GLU A 137 -11.94 14.51 -2.42
C GLU A 137 -11.15 13.77 -3.48
N VAL A 138 -10.09 13.05 -3.10
CA VAL A 138 -9.18 12.39 -4.04
C VAL A 138 -9.15 10.89 -3.86
N ILE A 139 -8.84 10.40 -2.67
CA ILE A 139 -8.62 8.97 -2.42
C ILE A 139 -9.93 8.20 -2.41
N ARG A 140 -10.94 8.69 -1.70
CA ARG A 140 -12.23 8.01 -1.61
C ARG A 140 -12.89 7.80 -2.97
N PRO A 141 -12.93 8.81 -3.87
CA PRO A 141 -13.42 8.58 -5.24
C PRO A 141 -12.60 7.55 -6.01
N ALA A 142 -11.27 7.56 -5.85
CA ALA A 142 -10.39 6.60 -6.52
C ALA A 142 -10.65 5.16 -6.07
N LEU A 143 -11.10 4.95 -4.83
CA LEU A 143 -11.46 3.63 -4.30
C LEU A 143 -12.85 3.17 -4.72
N SER A 144 -13.75 4.10 -5.02
CA SER A 144 -15.18 3.81 -5.21
C SER A 144 -15.45 2.91 -6.41
N ASP A 145 -14.78 3.14 -7.53
CA ASP A 145 -15.01 2.39 -8.77
C ASP A 145 -14.73 0.90 -8.64
N ARG A 146 -13.77 0.54 -7.82
CA ARG A 146 -13.28 -0.82 -7.68
C ARG A 146 -13.61 -1.42 -6.31
N LYS A 147 -14.36 -0.69 -5.47
CA LYS A 147 -14.64 -1.07 -4.08
C LYS A 147 -13.36 -1.35 -3.30
N GLY A 148 -12.38 -0.49 -3.49
CA GLY A 148 -11.09 -0.61 -2.86
C GLY A 148 -11.13 -0.39 -1.35
N TRP A 149 -10.08 -0.83 -0.66
CA TRP A 149 -9.97 -0.69 0.79
C TRP A 149 -8.91 0.36 1.14
N ALA A 150 -9.02 0.89 2.35
CA ALA A 150 -8.05 1.84 2.87
C ALA A 150 -7.60 1.44 4.27
N LEU A 151 -6.30 1.54 4.50
CA LEU A 151 -5.65 1.31 5.77
C LEU A 151 -4.95 2.59 6.21
N PHE A 152 -5.32 3.10 7.36
CA PHE A 152 -4.70 4.28 7.95
C PHE A 152 -3.76 3.84 9.06
N ILE A 153 -2.48 4.21 8.96
CA ILE A 153 -1.48 3.93 9.98
C ILE A 153 -0.82 5.21 10.45
N GLY A 154 -0.39 5.22 11.71
CA GLY A 154 0.24 6.42 12.25
C GLY A 154 0.89 6.21 13.59
#